data_c1b345edf691002b3bdd71472e811a12
#
_entry.id   c1b345edf691002b3bdd71472e811a12
#
_cell.length_a   1.000
_cell.length_b   1.000
_cell.length_c   1.000
_cell.angle_alpha   90.00
_cell.angle_beta   90.00
_cell.angle_gamma   90.00
#
_symmetry.space_group_name_H-M   'P 1'
#
loop_
_entity.id
_entity.type
_entity.pdbx_description
1 polymer ?
#
loop_
_entity_poly.entity_id
_entity_poly.type
_entity_poly.pdbx_seq_one_letter_code
_entity_poly.pdbx_strand_id
1 'polypeptide(L)'
;MDLSDLYSGMERDPDEQQHIVAEMTAILQRDPTNAQAYFRRGNAWSNLRHYEQAKDDLDRAIALEPGNALAYNNRGIASLCTGDVEAAIDDLCRAIALDPAYRDAYHNRGLAYSEVGKLDEAIADLTHAIALDPAFWSAYRHRGIVHAMRGDHAASFQDYLKTRELEGGQ
;
A
#
# COMPACT_ATOMS: atom_id res chain seq x y z
N MET A 1 -0.25 -14.86 7.13
CA MET A 1 -1.40 -13.96 7.03
C MET A 1 -1.46 -13.49 5.60
N ASP A 2 -2.56 -13.68 4.90
CA ASP A 2 -2.60 -13.27 3.49
C ASP A 2 -2.69 -11.74 3.45
N LEU A 3 -1.65 -11.08 2.95
CA LEU A 3 -1.60 -9.61 2.82
C LEU A 3 -2.70 -9.08 1.90
N SER A 4 -3.23 -9.92 0.99
CA SER A 4 -4.34 -9.54 0.11
C SER A 4 -5.61 -9.18 0.90
N ASP A 5 -5.81 -9.77 2.09
CA ASP A 5 -6.95 -9.47 2.96
C ASP A 5 -6.82 -8.11 3.66
N LEU A 6 -5.60 -7.61 3.85
CA LEU A 6 -5.34 -6.30 4.47
C LEU A 6 -5.73 -5.13 3.54
N TYR A 7 -5.72 -5.37 2.24
CA TYR A 7 -6.06 -4.38 1.21
C TYR A 7 -7.50 -4.53 0.69
N SER A 8 -8.27 -5.52 1.19
CA SER A 8 -9.66 -5.79 0.78
C SER A 8 -10.70 -4.85 1.39
N GLY A 9 -10.30 -3.89 2.22
CA GLY A 9 -11.19 -3.04 3.02
C GLY A 9 -12.05 -2.01 2.28
N MET A 10 -12.00 -1.94 0.95
CA MET A 10 -12.98 -1.25 0.12
C MET A 10 -13.36 -2.21 -1.02
N GLU A 11 -14.47 -2.92 -0.88
CA GLU A 11 -15.11 -3.60 -2.01
C GLU A 11 -15.51 -2.53 -3.04
N ARG A 12 -14.59 -2.27 -3.97
CA ARG A 12 -14.90 -1.46 -5.15
C ARG A 12 -15.64 -2.36 -6.12
N ASP A 13 -16.73 -1.85 -6.66
CA ASP A 13 -17.56 -2.57 -7.61
C ASP A 13 -16.68 -3.13 -8.77
N PRO A 14 -16.62 -4.47 -8.95
CA PRO A 14 -15.80 -5.07 -10.00
C PRO A 14 -16.21 -4.61 -11.41
N ASP A 15 -17.48 -4.33 -11.63
CA ASP A 15 -18.00 -3.88 -12.93
C ASP A 15 -17.50 -2.44 -13.21
N GLU A 16 -17.45 -1.57 -12.19
CA GLU A 16 -16.85 -0.24 -12.30
C GLU A 16 -15.35 -0.35 -12.62
N GLN A 17 -14.61 -1.24 -11.97
CA GLN A 17 -13.18 -1.40 -12.24
C GLN A 17 -12.92 -1.94 -13.65
N GLN A 18 -13.73 -2.88 -14.15
CA GLN A 18 -13.64 -3.37 -15.53
C GLN A 18 -13.93 -2.26 -16.54
N HIS A 19 -14.91 -1.40 -16.23
CA HIS A 19 -15.20 -0.23 -17.07
C HIS A 19 -14.00 0.74 -17.15
N ILE A 20 -13.34 1.01 -16.02
CA ILE A 20 -12.13 1.84 -15.99
C ILE A 20 -11.01 1.21 -16.84
N VAL A 21 -10.82 -0.11 -16.75
CA VAL A 21 -9.83 -0.82 -17.58
C VAL A 21 -10.13 -0.64 -19.07
N ALA A 22 -11.38 -0.79 -19.48
CA ALA A 22 -11.78 -0.65 -20.88
C ALA A 22 -11.59 0.81 -21.37
N GLU A 23 -12.01 1.80 -20.58
CA GLU A 23 -11.85 3.22 -20.89
C GLU A 23 -10.39 3.61 -21.04
N MET A 24 -9.54 3.25 -20.06
CA MET A 24 -8.11 3.58 -20.11
C MET A 24 -7.41 2.85 -21.26
N THR A 25 -7.81 1.63 -21.58
CA THR A 25 -7.30 0.90 -22.74
C THR A 25 -7.61 1.64 -24.05
N ALA A 26 -8.82 2.18 -24.22
CA ALA A 26 -9.18 2.95 -25.41
C ALA A 26 -8.39 4.27 -25.50
N ILE A 27 -8.08 4.90 -24.36
CA ILE A 27 -7.21 6.09 -24.31
C ILE A 27 -5.79 5.72 -24.76
N LEU A 28 -5.22 4.64 -24.21
CA LEU A 28 -3.85 4.20 -24.49
C LEU A 28 -3.66 3.72 -25.93
N GLN A 29 -4.72 3.25 -26.59
CA GLN A 29 -4.68 2.96 -28.03
C GLN A 29 -4.49 4.22 -28.89
N ARG A 30 -4.95 5.39 -28.43
CA ARG A 30 -4.84 6.68 -29.11
C ARG A 30 -3.60 7.45 -28.67
N ASP A 31 -3.24 7.35 -27.41
CA ASP A 31 -2.09 8.01 -26.79
C ASP A 31 -1.31 7.02 -25.89
N PRO A 32 -0.34 6.30 -26.46
CA PRO A 32 0.49 5.36 -25.70
C PRO A 32 1.46 6.03 -24.70
N THR A 33 1.50 7.37 -24.65
CA THR A 33 2.37 8.14 -23.74
C THR A 33 1.60 8.74 -22.56
N ASN A 34 0.34 8.40 -22.38
CA ASN A 34 -0.50 8.90 -21.33
C ASN A 34 -0.21 8.19 -19.98
N ALA A 35 0.69 8.77 -19.19
CA ALA A 35 1.08 8.21 -17.89
C ALA A 35 -0.13 8.05 -16.94
N GLN A 36 -1.04 9.02 -16.94
CA GLN A 36 -2.23 8.99 -16.09
C GLN A 36 -3.18 7.85 -16.46
N ALA A 37 -3.30 7.52 -17.74
CA ALA A 37 -4.12 6.39 -18.18
C ALA A 37 -3.52 5.05 -17.74
N TYR A 38 -2.21 4.88 -17.81
CA TYR A 38 -1.52 3.71 -17.25
C TYR A 38 -1.73 3.63 -15.74
N PHE A 39 -1.52 4.72 -15.01
CA PHE A 39 -1.71 4.74 -13.56
C PHE A 39 -3.14 4.36 -13.17
N ARG A 40 -4.16 4.92 -13.80
CA ARG A 40 -5.56 4.60 -13.50
C ARG A 40 -5.90 3.15 -13.84
N ARG A 41 -5.40 2.62 -14.98
CA ARG A 41 -5.62 1.23 -15.37
C ARG A 41 -4.91 0.26 -14.43
N GLY A 42 -3.68 0.55 -14.04
CA GLY A 42 -2.94 -0.22 -13.04
C GLY A 42 -3.66 -0.30 -11.69
N ASN A 43 -4.23 0.82 -11.23
CA ASN A 43 -5.03 0.83 -10.01
C ASN A 43 -6.31 0.00 -10.14
N ALA A 44 -6.99 0.06 -11.30
CA ALA A 44 -8.17 -0.76 -11.54
C ALA A 44 -7.81 -2.25 -11.58
N TRP A 45 -6.68 -2.63 -12.20
CA TRP A 45 -6.17 -4.00 -12.15
C TRP A 45 -5.87 -4.48 -10.73
N SER A 46 -5.24 -3.62 -9.88
CA SER A 46 -5.00 -3.94 -8.46
C SER A 46 -6.31 -4.21 -7.71
N ASN A 47 -7.33 -3.38 -7.93
CA ASN A 47 -8.65 -3.55 -7.32
C ASN A 47 -9.35 -4.85 -7.78
N LEU A 48 -9.08 -5.29 -9.00
CA LEU A 48 -9.53 -6.58 -9.55
C LEU A 48 -8.63 -7.75 -9.13
N ARG A 49 -7.61 -7.54 -8.30
CA ARG A 49 -6.59 -8.51 -7.88
C ARG A 49 -5.74 -9.07 -9.04
N HIS A 50 -5.68 -8.37 -10.16
CA HIS A 50 -4.82 -8.69 -11.30
C HIS A 50 -3.46 -7.99 -11.11
N TYR A 51 -2.68 -8.42 -10.09
CA TYR A 51 -1.51 -7.70 -9.62
C TYR A 51 -0.37 -7.63 -10.64
N GLU A 52 -0.18 -8.66 -11.48
CA GLU A 52 0.85 -8.61 -12.51
C GLU A 52 0.53 -7.56 -13.59
N GLN A 53 -0.73 -7.49 -14.04
CA GLN A 53 -1.17 -6.45 -14.97
C GLN A 53 -1.09 -5.06 -14.33
N ALA A 54 -1.36 -4.95 -13.03
CA ALA A 54 -1.19 -3.71 -12.30
C ALA A 54 0.28 -3.25 -12.27
N LYS A 55 1.21 -4.16 -12.02
CA LYS A 55 2.66 -3.88 -12.03
C LYS A 55 3.12 -3.40 -13.41
N ASP A 56 2.72 -4.10 -14.48
CA ASP A 56 3.08 -3.72 -15.86
C ASP A 56 2.62 -2.29 -16.21
N ASP A 57 1.40 -1.93 -15.84
CA ASP A 57 0.86 -0.60 -16.09
C ASP A 57 1.52 0.47 -15.20
N LEU A 58 1.78 0.16 -13.92
CA LEU A 58 2.46 1.07 -13.01
C LEU A 58 3.93 1.28 -13.42
N ASP A 59 4.60 0.27 -13.97
CA ASP A 59 5.92 0.41 -14.58
C ASP A 59 5.92 1.44 -15.71
N ARG A 60 4.90 1.38 -16.59
CA ARG A 60 4.75 2.36 -17.68
C ARG A 60 4.45 3.76 -17.14
N ALA A 61 3.58 3.87 -16.15
CA ALA A 61 3.28 5.15 -15.51
C ALA A 61 4.54 5.78 -14.88
N ILE A 62 5.34 4.99 -14.15
CA ILE A 62 6.58 5.43 -13.52
C ILE A 62 7.65 5.81 -14.56
N ALA A 63 7.76 5.05 -15.64
CA ALA A 63 8.72 5.36 -16.71
C ALA A 63 8.40 6.70 -17.39
N LEU A 64 7.12 7.05 -17.51
CA LEU A 64 6.67 8.32 -18.08
C LEU A 64 6.71 9.47 -17.06
N GLU A 65 6.38 9.21 -15.80
CA GLU A 65 6.34 10.18 -14.71
C GLU A 65 7.10 9.67 -13.47
N PRO A 66 8.45 9.76 -13.43
CA PRO A 66 9.26 9.21 -12.33
C PRO A 66 9.08 9.91 -10.98
N GLY A 67 8.35 11.03 -10.94
CA GLY A 67 8.03 11.78 -9.72
C GLY A 67 6.74 11.36 -9.04
N ASN A 68 6.03 10.35 -9.53
CA ASN A 68 4.72 9.96 -9.00
C ASN A 68 4.86 9.01 -7.81
N ALA A 69 4.87 9.55 -6.58
CA ALA A 69 4.96 8.77 -5.34
C ALA A 69 3.81 7.75 -5.18
N LEU A 70 2.60 8.08 -5.65
CA LEU A 70 1.44 7.18 -5.62
C LEU A 70 1.66 5.95 -6.49
N ALA A 71 2.28 6.12 -7.67
CA ALA A 71 2.56 4.99 -8.58
C ALA A 71 3.55 4.00 -7.95
N TYR A 72 4.60 4.50 -7.30
CA TYR A 72 5.55 3.65 -6.55
C TYR A 72 4.87 2.93 -5.40
N ASN A 73 4.09 3.63 -4.58
CA ASN A 73 3.36 3.00 -3.48
C ASN A 73 2.43 1.89 -3.99
N ASN A 74 1.68 2.13 -5.05
CA ASN A 74 0.71 1.17 -5.57
C ASN A 74 1.40 -0.03 -6.24
N ARG A 75 2.57 0.17 -6.90
CA ARG A 75 3.38 -0.94 -7.41
C ARG A 75 3.97 -1.76 -6.26
N GLY A 76 4.43 -1.10 -5.19
CA GLY A 76 4.87 -1.77 -3.97
C GLY A 76 3.78 -2.64 -3.34
N ILE A 77 2.53 -2.15 -3.27
CA ILE A 77 1.38 -2.95 -2.81
C ILE A 77 1.16 -4.16 -3.73
N ALA A 78 1.16 -3.98 -5.06
CA ALA A 78 1.00 -5.08 -6.00
C ALA A 78 2.12 -6.13 -5.85
N SER A 79 3.36 -5.69 -5.60
CA SER A 79 4.51 -6.55 -5.34
C SER A 79 4.35 -7.33 -4.02
N LEU A 80 3.84 -6.71 -2.95
CA LEU A 80 3.50 -7.43 -1.71
C LEU A 80 2.45 -8.52 -1.96
N CYS A 81 1.42 -8.21 -2.73
CA CYS A 81 0.37 -9.17 -3.05
C CYS A 81 0.85 -10.34 -3.95
N THR A 82 1.95 -10.17 -4.67
CA THR A 82 2.59 -11.24 -5.46
C THR A 82 3.75 -11.93 -4.72
N GLY A 83 4.05 -11.50 -3.49
CA GLY A 83 5.10 -12.09 -2.65
C GLY A 83 6.51 -11.56 -2.93
N ASP A 84 6.66 -10.54 -3.77
CA ASP A 84 7.95 -9.88 -4.05
C ASP A 84 8.19 -8.76 -3.04
N VAL A 85 8.52 -9.15 -1.80
CA VAL A 85 8.62 -8.22 -0.67
C VAL A 85 9.79 -7.26 -0.83
N GLU A 86 10.91 -7.71 -1.40
CA GLU A 86 12.09 -6.87 -1.64
C GLU A 86 11.78 -5.74 -2.63
N ALA A 87 11.16 -6.06 -3.75
CA ALA A 87 10.74 -5.04 -4.73
C ALA A 87 9.73 -4.05 -4.12
N ALA A 88 8.83 -4.54 -3.27
CA ALA A 88 7.90 -3.69 -2.56
C ALA A 88 8.60 -2.69 -1.63
N ILE A 89 9.58 -3.13 -0.86
CA ILE A 89 10.36 -2.25 0.03
C ILE A 89 11.08 -1.16 -0.78
N ASP A 90 11.70 -1.51 -1.90
CA ASP A 90 12.40 -0.56 -2.76
C ASP A 90 11.44 0.52 -3.30
N ASP A 91 10.28 0.10 -3.78
CA ASP A 91 9.25 1.02 -4.27
C ASP A 91 8.71 1.94 -3.17
N LEU A 92 8.43 1.40 -1.99
CA LEU A 92 7.93 2.18 -0.87
C LEU A 92 9.00 3.14 -0.33
N CYS A 93 10.27 2.77 -0.35
CA CYS A 93 11.39 3.70 -0.10
C CYS A 93 11.39 4.85 -1.11
N ARG A 94 11.14 4.55 -2.40
CA ARG A 94 11.08 5.59 -3.41
C ARG A 94 9.88 6.50 -3.25
N ALA A 95 8.70 5.95 -2.91
CA ALA A 95 7.50 6.73 -2.60
C ALA A 95 7.74 7.71 -1.46
N ILE A 96 8.35 7.26 -0.36
CA ILE A 96 8.70 8.08 0.80
C ILE A 96 9.75 9.14 0.46
N ALA A 97 10.74 8.81 -0.37
CA ALA A 97 11.75 9.78 -0.81
C ALA A 97 11.14 10.90 -1.66
N LEU A 98 10.09 10.62 -2.42
CA LEU A 98 9.35 11.60 -3.21
C LEU A 98 8.35 12.42 -2.38
N ASP A 99 7.72 11.80 -1.40
CA ASP A 99 6.79 12.45 -0.47
C ASP A 99 7.05 11.96 0.96
N PRO A 100 7.87 12.68 1.75
CA PRO A 100 8.15 12.33 3.14
C PRO A 100 6.95 12.42 4.09
N ALA A 101 5.83 13.00 3.65
CA ALA A 101 4.58 13.03 4.42
C ALA A 101 3.57 11.94 3.98
N TYR A 102 3.98 11.02 3.11
CA TYR A 102 3.09 9.99 2.61
C TYR A 102 2.85 8.87 3.64
N ARG A 103 1.88 9.10 4.52
CA ARG A 103 1.47 8.20 5.62
C ARG A 103 1.33 6.74 5.18
N ASP A 104 0.61 6.49 4.06
CA ASP A 104 0.30 5.14 3.61
C ASP A 104 1.55 4.39 3.13
N ALA A 105 2.54 5.08 2.57
CA ALA A 105 3.80 4.46 2.16
C ALA A 105 4.62 3.97 3.37
N TYR A 106 4.65 4.73 4.47
CA TYR A 106 5.26 4.26 5.73
C TYR A 106 4.52 3.05 6.28
N HIS A 107 3.19 3.10 6.32
CA HIS A 107 2.39 1.97 6.80
C HIS A 107 2.67 0.71 5.97
N ASN A 108 2.64 0.80 4.65
CA ASN A 108 2.86 -0.33 3.74
C ASN A 108 4.29 -0.87 3.83
N ARG A 109 5.30 0.00 4.00
CA ARG A 109 6.70 -0.43 4.21
C ARG A 109 6.87 -1.11 5.58
N GLY A 110 6.19 -0.63 6.61
CA GLY A 110 6.11 -1.31 7.90
C GLY A 110 5.55 -2.73 7.79
N LEU A 111 4.51 -2.93 6.99
CA LEU A 111 3.98 -4.27 6.69
C LEU A 111 5.03 -5.13 5.95
N ALA A 112 5.66 -4.58 4.92
CA ALA A 112 6.71 -5.27 4.17
C ALA A 112 7.89 -5.69 5.08
N TYR A 113 8.35 -4.80 5.96
CA TYR A 113 9.40 -5.14 6.92
C TYR A 113 8.99 -6.24 7.90
N SER A 114 7.72 -6.26 8.35
CA SER A 114 7.23 -7.31 9.24
C SER A 114 7.23 -8.69 8.57
N GLU A 115 6.95 -8.77 7.28
CA GLU A 115 6.97 -10.03 6.51
C GLU A 115 8.39 -10.63 6.40
N VAL A 116 9.42 -9.79 6.32
CA VAL A 116 10.81 -10.25 6.29
C VAL A 116 11.46 -10.31 7.67
N GLY A 117 10.68 -10.16 8.75
CA GLY A 117 11.14 -10.27 10.13
C GLY A 117 11.95 -9.07 10.65
N LYS A 118 11.98 -7.96 9.93
CA LYS A 118 12.62 -6.69 10.34
C LYS A 118 11.68 -5.93 11.27
N LEU A 119 11.48 -6.46 12.48
CA LEU A 119 10.42 -6.00 13.39
C LEU A 119 10.66 -4.59 13.93
N ASP A 120 11.92 -4.19 14.16
CA ASP A 120 12.24 -2.85 14.66
C ASP A 120 12.00 -1.79 13.59
N GLU A 121 12.37 -2.06 12.33
CA GLU A 121 12.08 -1.20 11.18
C GLU A 121 10.57 -1.08 10.93
N ALA A 122 9.84 -2.19 11.08
CA ALA A 122 8.39 -2.19 10.96
C ALA A 122 7.72 -1.30 12.02
N ILE A 123 8.15 -1.41 13.29
CA ILE A 123 7.65 -0.56 14.38
C ILE A 123 7.98 0.90 14.15
N ALA A 124 9.18 1.22 13.67
CA ALA A 124 9.61 2.59 13.37
C ALA A 124 8.70 3.22 12.29
N ASP A 125 8.47 2.52 11.19
CA ASP A 125 7.63 3.00 10.09
C ASP A 125 6.16 3.16 10.51
N LEU A 126 5.59 2.18 11.20
CA LEU A 126 4.22 2.27 11.72
C LEU A 126 4.06 3.40 12.74
N THR A 127 5.09 3.66 13.55
CA THR A 127 5.11 4.79 14.47
C THR A 127 5.16 6.11 13.70
N HIS A 128 5.90 6.18 12.60
CA HIS A 128 5.93 7.36 11.75
C HIS A 128 4.58 7.61 11.07
N ALA A 129 3.92 6.57 10.56
CA ALA A 129 2.57 6.67 10.00
C ALA A 129 1.56 7.20 11.03
N ILE A 130 1.64 6.76 12.29
CA ILE A 130 0.82 7.26 13.40
C ILE A 130 1.14 8.72 13.71
N ALA A 131 2.40 9.13 13.64
CA ALA A 131 2.77 10.53 13.88
C ALA A 131 2.22 11.47 12.79
N LEU A 132 2.14 11.00 11.55
CA LEU A 132 1.52 11.74 10.44
C LEU A 132 -0.01 11.80 10.56
N ASP A 133 -0.64 10.75 11.08
CA ASP A 133 -2.09 10.69 11.32
C ASP A 133 -2.40 9.92 12.60
N PRO A 134 -2.59 10.60 13.74
CA PRO A 134 -2.92 9.97 15.01
C PRO A 134 -4.26 9.23 15.06
N ALA A 135 -5.13 9.41 14.05
CA ALA A 135 -6.38 8.69 13.93
C ALA A 135 -6.29 7.43 13.03
N PHE A 136 -5.12 7.15 12.49
CA PHE A 136 -4.91 6.01 11.59
C PHE A 136 -4.92 4.68 12.35
N TRP A 137 -6.10 4.19 12.69
CA TRP A 137 -6.30 2.98 13.50
C TRP A 137 -5.58 1.74 12.95
N SER A 138 -5.50 1.61 11.62
CA SER A 138 -4.81 0.48 10.96
C SER A 138 -3.33 0.41 11.31
N ALA A 139 -2.65 1.55 11.46
CA ALA A 139 -1.25 1.57 11.86
C ALA A 139 -1.05 1.11 13.31
N TYR A 140 -1.93 1.51 14.24
CA TYR A 140 -1.91 0.98 15.60
C TYR A 140 -2.13 -0.53 15.61
N ARG A 141 -3.16 -1.03 14.89
CA ARG A 141 -3.44 -2.46 14.79
C ARG A 141 -2.21 -3.24 14.33
N HIS A 142 -1.57 -2.80 13.24
CA HIS A 142 -0.41 -3.51 12.70
C HIS A 142 0.81 -3.37 13.60
N ARG A 143 1.06 -2.20 14.21
CA ARG A 143 2.15 -2.04 15.17
C ARG A 143 1.96 -2.94 16.40
N GLY A 144 0.74 -3.08 16.89
CA GLY A 144 0.40 -4.02 17.98
C GLY A 144 0.71 -5.46 17.61
N ILE A 145 0.42 -5.88 16.37
CA ILE A 145 0.78 -7.21 15.87
C ILE A 145 2.31 -7.38 15.85
N VAL A 146 3.05 -6.40 15.32
CA VAL A 146 4.52 -6.45 15.26
C VAL A 146 5.14 -6.46 16.66
N HIS A 147 4.60 -5.68 17.61
CA HIS A 147 5.01 -5.75 19.03
C HIS A 147 4.80 -7.15 19.63
N ALA A 148 3.67 -7.80 19.33
CA ALA A 148 3.43 -9.18 19.76
C ALA A 148 4.45 -10.16 19.16
N MET A 149 4.76 -10.04 17.86
CA MET A 149 5.78 -10.86 17.19
C MET A 149 7.17 -10.67 17.82
N ARG A 150 7.49 -9.46 18.28
CA ARG A 150 8.73 -9.14 19.00
C ARG A 150 8.73 -9.61 20.47
N GLY A 151 7.58 -10.02 20.99
CA GLY A 151 7.42 -10.43 22.40
C GLY A 151 7.10 -9.28 23.37
N ASP A 152 6.85 -8.08 22.88
CA ASP A 152 6.45 -6.92 23.69
C ASP A 152 4.93 -6.87 23.84
N HIS A 153 4.42 -7.74 24.71
CA HIS A 153 2.99 -7.88 24.92
C HIS A 153 2.34 -6.64 25.58
N ALA A 154 3.11 -5.85 26.33
CA ALA A 154 2.59 -4.64 26.96
C ALA A 154 2.31 -3.56 25.89
N ALA A 155 3.25 -3.30 24.99
CA ALA A 155 3.06 -2.37 23.89
C ALA A 155 1.97 -2.85 22.91
N SER A 156 1.95 -4.14 22.60
CA SER A 156 0.90 -4.76 21.78
C SER A 156 -0.51 -4.48 22.35
N PHE A 157 -0.69 -4.66 23.66
CA PHE A 157 -1.97 -4.42 24.32
C PHE A 157 -2.40 -2.94 24.30
N GLN A 158 -1.45 -2.01 24.46
CA GLN A 158 -1.74 -0.57 24.35
C GLN A 158 -2.22 -0.20 22.92
N ASP A 159 -1.56 -0.70 21.90
CA ASP A 159 -1.97 -0.48 20.52
C ASP A 159 -3.33 -1.12 20.19
N TYR A 160 -3.63 -2.29 20.76
CA TYR A 160 -4.96 -2.90 20.65
C TYR A 160 -6.06 -2.02 21.26
N LEU A 161 -5.83 -1.48 22.46
CA LEU A 161 -6.79 -0.58 23.10
C LEU A 161 -7.02 0.68 22.24
N LYS A 162 -5.95 1.26 21.70
CA LYS A 162 -6.05 2.44 20.83
C LYS A 162 -6.80 2.15 19.53
N THR A 163 -6.55 0.99 18.92
CA THR A 163 -7.31 0.54 17.75
C THR A 163 -8.82 0.49 18.05
N ARG A 164 -9.21 -0.14 19.17
CA ARG A 164 -10.62 -0.26 19.58
C ARG A 164 -11.28 1.10 19.88
N GLU A 165 -10.53 2.03 20.49
CA GLU A 165 -11.00 3.40 20.71
C GLU A 165 -11.31 4.10 19.39
N LEU A 166 -10.42 4.00 18.41
CA LEU A 166 -10.55 4.67 17.10
C LEU A 166 -11.62 4.01 16.20
N GLU A 167 -11.76 2.68 16.24
CA GLU A 167 -12.81 1.96 15.50
C GLU A 167 -14.21 2.20 16.08
N GLY A 168 -14.34 2.31 17.42
CA GLY A 168 -15.62 2.49 18.11
C GLY A 168 -16.15 3.91 18.12
N GLY A 169 -15.39 4.89 17.64
CA GLY A 169 -15.76 6.30 17.58
C GLY A 169 -16.31 6.76 16.22
N GLN A 170 -16.57 5.83 15.28
CA GLN A 170 -17.15 6.11 13.96
C GLN A 170 -18.61 5.70 13.88
#